data_99a46a0b771ad2f427b9fac2a4de3e2d
#
_entry.id   99a46a0b771ad2f427b9fac2a4de3e2d
#
_cell.length_a   1.000
_cell.length_b   1.000
_cell.length_c   1.000
_cell.angle_alpha   90.00
_cell.angle_beta   90.00
_cell.angle_gamma   90.00
#
_symmetry.space_group_name_H-M   'P 1'
#
loop_
_entity.id
_entity.type
_entity.pdbx_description
1 polymer ?
#
loop_
_entity_poly.entity_id
_entity_poly.type
_entity_poly.pdbx_seq_one_letter_code
_entity_poly.pdbx_strand_id
1 'polypeptide(L)'
;HGVWILDFLGNLSGMAYQYRVHFEHHTQVTRDPYSIATTADGMRSAILSRADRQFDWGPKKGADATPWRLDNPCQAVIYEMHLRDLTKSPTSGVDESLRGTYLGACQEGTVNSHGDATAFDYIRQLGVNVVQLQPISDRFKQYDEEGQVTYNWGYDVQNYSAPETSFSTDPSNPKQTMKELK
;
A
#
# COMPACT_ATOMS: atom_id res chain seq x y z
N HIS A 1 -11.77 0.50 32.59
CA HIS A 1 -10.83 1.53 32.18
C HIS A 1 -10.80 1.78 30.66
N GLY A 2 -11.96 1.65 29.95
CA GLY A 2 -12.09 2.06 28.55
C GLY A 2 -11.51 1.11 27.51
N VAL A 3 -11.20 -0.13 27.86
CA VAL A 3 -10.77 -1.19 26.92
C VAL A 3 -11.86 -2.24 26.80
N TRP A 4 -12.24 -2.55 25.58
CA TRP A 4 -13.18 -3.62 25.25
C TRP A 4 -12.40 -4.76 24.62
N ILE A 5 -12.65 -5.99 25.06
CA ILE A 5 -12.00 -7.20 24.55
C ILE A 5 -13.10 -8.18 24.16
N LEU A 6 -12.96 -8.77 22.98
CA LEU A 6 -13.82 -9.84 22.49
C LEU A 6 -12.96 -10.92 21.84
N ASP A 7 -13.04 -12.11 22.36
CA ASP A 7 -12.29 -13.27 21.86
C ASP A 7 -13.20 -14.13 20.95
N PHE A 8 -12.68 -14.46 19.78
CA PHE A 8 -13.32 -15.37 18.84
C PHE A 8 -12.49 -16.65 18.72
N LEU A 9 -13.16 -17.79 18.65
CA LEU A 9 -12.55 -19.07 18.35
C LEU A 9 -12.45 -19.26 16.83
N GLY A 10 -11.29 -19.71 16.36
CA GLY A 10 -11.06 -20.05 14.96
C GLY A 10 -10.20 -19.06 14.20
N ASN A 11 -9.97 -19.35 12.92
CA ASN A 11 -9.18 -18.49 12.02
C ASN A 11 -10.11 -17.56 11.25
N LEU A 12 -10.04 -16.27 11.56
CA LEU A 12 -10.83 -15.23 10.92
C LEU A 12 -10.04 -14.46 9.83
N SER A 13 -8.83 -14.91 9.51
CA SER A 13 -7.98 -14.21 8.53
C SER A 13 -8.67 -14.10 7.16
N GLY A 14 -8.71 -12.87 6.63
CA GLY A 14 -9.40 -12.51 5.39
C GLY A 14 -10.86 -12.07 5.57
N MET A 15 -11.43 -12.23 6.75
CA MET A 15 -12.78 -11.74 7.02
C MET A 15 -12.79 -10.21 7.19
N ALA A 16 -13.89 -9.60 6.76
CA ALA A 16 -14.13 -8.18 6.96
C ALA A 16 -15.00 -7.95 8.20
N TYR A 17 -14.76 -6.83 8.89
CA TYR A 17 -15.52 -6.46 10.09
C TYR A 17 -15.73 -4.94 10.19
N GLN A 18 -16.67 -4.56 11.02
CA GLN A 18 -16.92 -3.19 11.45
C GLN A 18 -17.31 -3.22 12.93
N TYR A 19 -17.14 -2.09 13.58
CA TYR A 19 -17.66 -1.88 14.93
C TYR A 19 -19.06 -1.24 14.86
N ARG A 20 -19.96 -1.72 15.70
CA ARG A 20 -21.22 -1.05 15.98
C ARG A 20 -21.14 -0.47 17.39
N VAL A 21 -21.07 0.85 17.49
CA VAL A 21 -20.97 1.57 18.74
C VAL A 21 -22.33 2.16 19.09
N HIS A 22 -22.82 1.83 20.28
CA HIS A 22 -24.06 2.37 20.81
C HIS A 22 -23.79 3.52 21.75
N PHE A 23 -24.36 4.66 21.44
CA PHE A 23 -24.41 5.83 22.29
C PHE A 23 -25.80 5.95 22.90
N GLU A 24 -25.98 6.86 23.87
CA GLU A 24 -27.25 7.03 24.57
C GLU A 24 -28.43 7.29 23.61
N HIS A 25 -28.20 8.08 22.54
CA HIS A 25 -29.26 8.52 21.63
C HIS A 25 -29.09 8.05 20.17
N HIS A 26 -28.01 7.36 19.83
CA HIS A 26 -27.78 6.86 18.45
C HIS A 26 -26.83 5.68 18.42
N THR A 27 -26.85 4.99 17.30
CA THR A 27 -25.92 3.90 17.00
C THR A 27 -25.09 4.28 15.77
N GLN A 28 -23.78 4.13 15.88
CA GLN A 28 -22.83 4.35 14.79
C GLN A 28 -22.18 3.05 14.37
N VAL A 29 -22.16 2.79 13.05
CA VAL A 29 -21.33 1.72 12.47
C VAL A 29 -20.08 2.37 11.90
N THR A 30 -18.92 1.86 12.30
CA THR A 30 -17.63 2.44 11.91
C THR A 30 -16.58 1.37 11.66
N ARG A 31 -15.56 1.75 10.90
CA ARG A 31 -14.34 0.98 10.70
C ARG A 31 -13.47 1.03 11.95
N ASP A 32 -12.55 0.10 12.03
CA ASP A 32 -11.51 0.13 13.06
C ASP A 32 -10.44 1.18 12.68
N PRO A 33 -10.23 2.22 13.48
CA PRO A 33 -9.20 3.24 13.20
C PRO A 33 -7.77 2.67 13.26
N TYR A 34 -7.58 1.51 13.87
CA TYR A 34 -6.30 0.80 13.93
C TYR A 34 -6.19 -0.33 12.89
N SER A 35 -7.13 -0.43 11.97
CA SER A 35 -7.09 -1.43 10.91
C SER A 35 -5.83 -1.28 10.06
N ILE A 36 -5.18 -2.42 9.81
CA ILE A 36 -3.99 -2.50 8.94
C ILE A 36 -4.32 -3.03 7.54
N ALA A 37 -5.56 -3.34 7.28
CA ALA A 37 -6.06 -3.78 5.99
C ALA A 37 -7.55 -3.49 5.87
N THR A 38 -8.03 -3.30 4.65
CA THR A 38 -9.42 -2.95 4.36
C THR A 38 -9.98 -3.82 3.23
N THR A 39 -11.30 -3.78 3.05
CA THR A 39 -11.96 -4.22 1.82
C THR A 39 -11.59 -3.29 0.66
N ALA A 40 -11.79 -3.73 -0.59
CA ALA A 40 -11.44 -2.98 -1.79
C ALA A 40 -12.01 -1.55 -1.83
N ASP A 41 -13.21 -1.38 -1.31
CA ASP A 41 -13.90 -0.09 -1.19
C ASP A 41 -13.46 0.76 0.03
N GLY A 42 -12.59 0.23 0.89
CA GLY A 42 -12.16 0.90 2.12
C GLY A 42 -13.23 0.99 3.21
N MET A 43 -14.43 0.43 3.00
CA MET A 43 -15.58 0.63 3.89
C MET A 43 -15.60 -0.30 5.09
N ARG A 44 -14.83 -1.37 5.09
CA ARG A 44 -14.69 -2.33 6.19
C ARG A 44 -13.23 -2.62 6.45
N SER A 45 -12.92 -2.88 7.71
CA SER A 45 -11.63 -3.39 8.13
C SER A 45 -11.49 -4.87 7.78
N ALA A 46 -10.29 -5.33 7.48
CA ALA A 46 -10.02 -6.73 7.20
C ALA A 46 -9.06 -7.33 8.22
N ILE A 47 -9.31 -8.58 8.61
CA ILE A 47 -8.48 -9.31 9.56
C ILE A 47 -7.32 -9.95 8.82
N LEU A 48 -6.09 -9.61 9.22
CA LEU A 48 -4.88 -10.30 8.79
C LEU A 48 -4.24 -11.03 9.98
N SER A 49 -3.94 -12.29 9.78
CA SER A 49 -3.16 -13.06 10.75
C SER A 49 -1.71 -12.55 10.84
N ARG A 50 -0.97 -12.99 11.86
CA ARG A 50 0.45 -12.68 11.96
C ARG A 50 1.23 -13.23 10.74
N ALA A 51 0.86 -14.41 10.25
CA ALA A 51 1.48 -15.03 9.08
C ALA A 51 1.24 -14.21 7.80
N ASP A 52 0.04 -13.67 7.60
CA ASP A 52 -0.29 -12.83 6.42
C ASP A 52 0.52 -11.53 6.39
N ARG A 53 1.07 -11.10 7.53
CA ARG A 53 1.85 -9.87 7.69
C ARG A 53 3.35 -10.09 7.69
N GLN A 54 3.79 -11.34 7.74
CA GLN A 54 5.21 -11.68 7.68
C GLN A 54 5.75 -11.46 6.26
N PHE A 55 6.95 -10.92 6.19
CA PHE A 55 7.71 -10.76 4.97
C PHE A 55 9.16 -11.09 5.26
N ASP A 56 9.78 -11.86 4.39
CA ASP A 56 11.20 -12.15 4.48
C ASP A 56 11.99 -11.01 3.81
N TRP A 57 12.57 -10.14 4.63
CA TRP A 57 13.42 -9.06 4.17
C TRP A 57 14.85 -9.53 3.80
N GLY A 58 15.04 -10.84 3.72
CA GLY A 58 16.34 -11.44 3.47
C GLY A 58 17.26 -11.46 4.69
N PRO A 59 18.46 -12.00 4.55
CA PRO A 59 19.40 -12.15 5.66
C PRO A 59 19.80 -10.77 6.18
N LYS A 60 19.64 -10.58 7.49
CA LYS A 60 20.25 -9.44 8.19
C LYS A 60 21.76 -9.62 8.13
N LYS A 61 22.43 -8.89 7.27
CA LYS A 61 23.88 -8.91 7.18
C LYS A 61 24.46 -8.18 8.38
N GLY A 62 24.91 -8.95 9.40
CA GLY A 62 25.60 -8.45 10.58
C GLY A 62 24.73 -7.62 11.53
N ALA A 63 25.14 -7.50 12.79
CA ALA A 63 24.40 -6.73 13.80
C ALA A 63 24.32 -5.22 13.48
N ASP A 64 25.19 -4.71 12.61
CA ASP A 64 25.29 -3.30 12.26
C ASP A 64 25.03 -2.99 10.77
N ALA A 65 24.80 -3.99 9.94
CA ALA A 65 24.58 -3.77 8.51
C ALA A 65 23.09 -3.75 8.18
N THR A 66 22.47 -2.61 8.43
CA THR A 66 21.31 -2.18 7.63
C THR A 66 21.88 -1.50 6.37
N PRO A 67 21.88 -2.17 5.20
CA PRO A 67 22.55 -1.66 4.00
C PRO A 67 21.94 -0.35 3.45
N TRP A 68 20.84 0.09 4.02
CA TRP A 68 20.11 1.32 3.69
C TRP A 68 20.15 2.38 4.80
N ARG A 69 20.88 2.14 5.90
CA ARG A 69 21.00 3.15 6.95
C ARG A 69 21.99 4.23 6.53
N LEU A 70 21.49 5.44 6.46
CA LEU A 70 22.35 6.62 6.32
C LEU A 70 23.01 6.92 7.67
N ASP A 71 24.33 7.18 7.66
CA ASP A 71 25.05 7.58 8.87
C ASP A 71 24.64 8.98 9.33
N ASN A 72 24.25 9.82 8.38
CA ASN A 72 23.80 11.18 8.63
C ASN A 72 22.58 11.49 7.74
N PRO A 73 21.48 12.04 8.29
CA PRO A 73 20.33 12.47 7.52
C PRO A 73 20.64 13.43 6.36
N CYS A 74 21.71 14.23 6.47
CA CYS A 74 22.14 15.13 5.39
C CYS A 74 22.69 14.41 4.15
N GLN A 75 22.92 13.10 4.23
CA GLN A 75 23.31 12.27 3.09
C GLN A 75 22.09 11.81 2.27
N ALA A 76 20.86 12.09 2.74
CA ALA A 76 19.64 11.71 2.02
C ALA A 76 19.51 12.53 0.73
N VAL A 77 19.39 11.80 -0.38
CA VAL A 77 18.94 12.34 -1.67
C VAL A 77 17.58 11.73 -1.92
N ILE A 78 16.54 12.54 -1.74
CA ILE A 78 15.15 12.09 -1.68
C ILE A 78 14.49 12.31 -3.04
N TYR A 79 13.84 11.27 -3.54
CA TYR A 79 12.94 11.33 -4.69
C TYR A 79 11.50 11.08 -4.21
N GLU A 80 10.66 12.09 -4.29
CA GLU A 80 9.24 11.95 -3.98
C GLU A 80 8.48 11.55 -5.24
N MET A 81 7.60 10.56 -5.10
CA MET A 81 6.82 10.07 -6.22
C MET A 81 5.43 9.56 -5.82
N HIS A 82 4.49 9.64 -6.75
CA HIS A 82 3.21 8.94 -6.67
C HIS A 82 3.35 7.55 -7.29
N LEU A 83 3.04 6.50 -6.53
CA LEU A 83 3.27 5.11 -6.92
C LEU A 83 2.62 4.75 -8.27
N ARG A 84 1.35 5.12 -8.45
CA ARG A 84 0.62 4.85 -9.69
C ARG A 84 1.23 5.58 -10.89
N ASP A 85 1.59 6.83 -10.71
CA ASP A 85 2.01 7.70 -11.83
C ASP A 85 3.38 7.30 -12.37
N LEU A 86 4.21 6.68 -11.55
CA LEU A 86 5.51 6.16 -11.98
C LEU A 86 5.40 5.21 -13.18
N THR A 87 4.33 4.42 -13.26
CA THR A 87 4.22 3.33 -14.24
C THR A 87 2.94 3.33 -15.08
N LYS A 88 1.97 4.20 -14.80
CA LYS A 88 0.64 4.15 -15.43
C LYS A 88 0.65 4.47 -16.92
N SER A 89 1.63 5.25 -17.40
CA SER A 89 1.73 5.58 -18.82
C SER A 89 1.89 4.32 -19.68
N PRO A 90 1.20 4.24 -20.84
CA PRO A 90 1.44 3.18 -21.81
C PRO A 90 2.88 3.11 -22.31
N THR A 91 3.60 4.23 -22.25
CA THR A 91 5.01 4.35 -22.68
C THR A 91 6.01 3.99 -21.56
N SER A 92 5.55 3.58 -20.39
CA SER A 92 6.43 3.21 -19.27
C SER A 92 7.24 1.93 -19.51
N GLY A 93 6.88 1.12 -20.51
CA GLY A 93 7.48 -0.18 -20.74
C GLY A 93 7.11 -1.25 -19.71
N VAL A 94 6.34 -0.87 -18.70
CA VAL A 94 5.81 -1.80 -17.68
C VAL A 94 4.67 -2.62 -18.28
N ASP A 95 4.61 -3.90 -17.91
CA ASP A 95 3.54 -4.82 -18.31
C ASP A 95 2.16 -4.19 -18.07
N GLU A 96 1.28 -4.25 -19.05
CA GLU A 96 0.00 -3.57 -19.01
C GLU A 96 -0.83 -3.89 -17.76
N SER A 97 -0.83 -5.17 -17.35
CA SER A 97 -1.54 -5.64 -16.15
C SER A 97 -0.95 -5.14 -14.83
N LEU A 98 0.31 -4.66 -14.85
CA LEU A 98 1.02 -4.18 -13.67
C LEU A 98 1.10 -2.65 -13.58
N ARG A 99 0.71 -1.92 -14.63
CA ARG A 99 0.80 -0.45 -14.65
C ARG A 99 0.00 0.18 -13.52
N GLY A 100 0.66 1.01 -12.73
CA GLY A 100 0.06 1.72 -11.61
C GLY A 100 -0.11 0.88 -10.34
N THR A 101 0.48 -0.30 -10.28
CA THR A 101 0.43 -1.17 -9.10
C THR A 101 1.75 -1.19 -8.33
N TYR A 102 1.73 -1.77 -7.11
CA TYR A 102 2.92 -2.02 -6.30
C TYR A 102 3.97 -2.83 -7.07
N LEU A 103 3.54 -3.90 -7.74
CA LEU A 103 4.45 -4.77 -8.50
C LEU A 103 4.99 -4.07 -9.73
N GLY A 104 4.18 -3.26 -10.41
CA GLY A 104 4.64 -2.49 -11.56
C GLY A 104 5.72 -1.48 -11.20
N ALA A 105 5.63 -0.87 -10.01
CA ALA A 105 6.65 0.05 -9.52
C ALA A 105 8.01 -0.61 -9.28
N CYS A 106 8.03 -1.93 -9.08
CA CYS A 106 9.22 -2.74 -8.82
C CYS A 106 9.69 -3.54 -10.06
N GLN A 107 9.01 -3.42 -11.20
CA GLN A 107 9.39 -4.16 -12.41
C GLN A 107 10.73 -3.63 -12.95
N GLU A 108 11.69 -4.53 -13.12
CA GLU A 108 13.02 -4.25 -13.67
C GLU A 108 13.04 -4.44 -15.19
N GLY A 109 14.06 -3.87 -15.86
CA GLY A 109 14.30 -4.01 -17.29
C GLY A 109 13.33 -3.20 -18.16
N THR A 110 12.59 -2.26 -17.58
CA THR A 110 11.60 -1.46 -18.32
C THR A 110 12.25 -0.27 -19.01
N VAL A 111 11.83 -0.03 -20.26
CA VAL A 111 12.31 1.07 -21.09
C VAL A 111 11.16 1.72 -21.85
N ASN A 112 11.30 3.01 -22.15
CA ASN A 112 10.38 3.72 -23.03
C ASN A 112 10.62 3.40 -24.51
N SER A 113 9.86 4.02 -25.41
CA SER A 113 10.00 3.84 -26.86
C SER A 113 11.35 4.31 -27.43
N HIS A 114 12.13 5.09 -26.67
CA HIS A 114 13.44 5.60 -27.04
C HIS A 114 14.58 4.73 -26.48
N GLY A 115 14.26 3.74 -25.67
CA GLY A 115 15.24 2.88 -25.01
C GLY A 115 15.77 3.44 -23.68
N ASP A 116 15.20 4.53 -23.18
CA ASP A 116 15.58 5.07 -21.86
C ASP A 116 14.94 4.25 -20.76
N ALA A 117 15.68 4.02 -19.66
CA ALA A 117 15.16 3.33 -18.50
C ALA A 117 13.97 4.06 -17.89
N THR A 118 12.98 3.27 -17.42
CA THR A 118 11.76 3.78 -16.79
C THR A 118 11.54 3.11 -15.43
N ALA A 119 10.52 3.52 -14.70
CA ALA A 119 10.10 2.94 -13.44
C ALA A 119 11.27 2.74 -12.45
N PHE A 120 11.44 1.53 -11.93
CA PHE A 120 12.45 1.20 -10.93
C PHE A 120 13.88 1.48 -11.41
N ASP A 121 14.20 1.10 -12.65
CA ASP A 121 15.55 1.30 -13.20
C ASP A 121 15.90 2.78 -13.42
N TYR A 122 14.91 3.60 -13.77
CA TYR A 122 15.09 5.05 -13.82
C TYR A 122 15.48 5.62 -12.44
N ILE A 123 14.77 5.22 -11.38
CA ILE A 123 15.06 5.67 -10.02
C ILE A 123 16.48 5.25 -9.60
N ARG A 124 16.88 4.02 -9.94
CA ARG A 124 18.25 3.53 -9.68
C ARG A 124 19.32 4.37 -10.41
N GLN A 125 19.06 4.75 -11.66
CA GLN A 125 19.99 5.58 -12.45
C GLN A 125 20.10 7.01 -11.93
N LEU A 126 19.06 7.56 -11.29
CA LEU A 126 19.12 8.88 -10.67
C LEU A 126 20.13 8.96 -9.50
N GLY A 127 20.53 7.81 -8.93
CA GLY A 127 21.45 7.76 -7.81
C GLY A 127 20.86 8.28 -6.49
N VAL A 128 19.54 8.35 -6.38
CA VAL A 128 18.85 8.66 -5.13
C VAL A 128 18.98 7.48 -4.16
N ASN A 129 18.98 7.76 -2.87
CA ASN A 129 19.11 6.74 -1.84
C ASN A 129 17.89 6.67 -0.90
N VAL A 130 16.91 7.55 -1.11
CA VAL A 130 15.63 7.55 -0.41
C VAL A 130 14.51 7.80 -1.42
N VAL A 131 13.49 6.95 -1.42
CA VAL A 131 12.25 7.17 -2.15
C VAL A 131 11.16 7.49 -1.13
N GLN A 132 10.54 8.66 -1.27
CA GLN A 132 9.38 9.07 -0.50
C GLN A 132 8.13 8.85 -1.34
N LEU A 133 7.33 7.87 -0.94
CA LEU A 133 6.04 7.66 -1.60
C LEU A 133 5.03 8.71 -1.14
N GLN A 134 4.34 9.35 -2.07
CA GLN A 134 3.10 10.05 -1.77
C GLN A 134 2.12 9.05 -1.14
N PRO A 135 1.07 9.52 -0.40
CA PRO A 135 0.32 8.62 0.47
C PRO A 135 -0.13 7.34 -0.20
N ILE A 136 0.29 6.21 0.38
CA ILE A 136 -0.12 4.85 0.00
C ILE A 136 -1.12 4.25 0.98
N SER A 137 -1.60 5.06 1.92
CA SER A 137 -2.69 4.67 2.81
C SER A 137 -4.01 4.62 2.06
N ASP A 138 -4.90 3.74 2.50
CA ASP A 138 -6.25 3.62 1.93
C ASP A 138 -6.98 4.96 1.98
N ARG A 139 -7.43 5.41 0.84
CA ARG A 139 -8.02 6.73 0.61
C ARG A 139 -9.48 6.62 0.20
N PHE A 140 -10.16 7.76 0.18
CA PHE A 140 -11.50 7.85 -0.36
C PHE A 140 -11.49 7.49 -1.85
N LYS A 141 -12.35 6.53 -2.24
CA LYS A 141 -12.45 6.06 -3.62
C LYS A 141 -13.71 6.62 -4.27
N GLN A 142 -13.51 7.35 -5.35
CA GLN A 142 -14.56 7.70 -6.28
C GLN A 142 -14.45 6.76 -7.48
N TYR A 143 -15.59 6.41 -8.04
CA TYR A 143 -15.68 5.52 -9.18
C TYR A 143 -16.26 6.30 -10.36
N ASP A 144 -15.74 6.07 -11.55
CA ASP A 144 -16.30 6.58 -12.80
C ASP A 144 -17.54 5.77 -13.22
N GLU A 145 -18.10 6.11 -14.38
CA GLU A 145 -19.29 5.44 -14.93
C GLU A 145 -19.03 3.96 -15.29
N GLU A 146 -17.78 3.62 -15.57
CA GLU A 146 -17.30 2.27 -15.86
C GLU A 146 -16.96 1.47 -14.60
N GLY A 147 -17.10 2.07 -13.40
CA GLY A 147 -16.79 1.45 -12.12
C GLY A 147 -15.31 1.36 -11.80
N GLN A 148 -14.46 2.14 -12.49
CA GLN A 148 -13.04 2.22 -12.21
C GLN A 148 -12.74 3.28 -11.14
N VAL A 149 -11.75 3.03 -10.30
CA VAL A 149 -11.32 4.02 -9.31
C VAL A 149 -10.67 5.21 -10.01
N THR A 150 -11.25 6.40 -9.79
CA THR A 150 -10.72 7.64 -10.37
C THR A 150 -9.36 8.02 -9.78
N TYR A 151 -8.65 8.88 -10.51
CA TYR A 151 -7.36 9.39 -10.05
C TYR A 151 -7.50 10.21 -8.76
N ASN A 152 -6.59 9.96 -7.82
CA ASN A 152 -6.51 10.66 -6.55
C ASN A 152 -5.06 10.66 -6.05
N TRP A 153 -4.59 11.78 -5.54
CA TRP A 153 -3.23 11.91 -4.99
C TRP A 153 -3.00 11.14 -3.69
N GLY A 154 -4.09 10.72 -3.02
CA GLY A 154 -4.00 9.94 -1.79
C GLY A 154 -4.04 10.75 -0.49
N TYR A 155 -4.20 12.08 -0.56
CA TYR A 155 -4.19 12.95 0.63
C TYR A 155 -5.52 13.01 1.38
N ASP A 156 -6.59 12.40 0.86
CA ASP A 156 -7.88 12.23 1.54
C ASP A 156 -7.99 10.84 2.18
N VAL A 157 -7.07 10.54 3.07
CA VAL A 157 -6.90 9.23 3.71
C VAL A 157 -8.16 8.87 4.52
N GLN A 158 -8.66 7.64 4.32
CA GLN A 158 -9.76 7.06 5.08
C GLN A 158 -9.28 6.13 6.19
N ASN A 159 -8.26 5.32 5.91
CA ASN A 159 -7.72 4.33 6.84
C ASN A 159 -6.19 4.44 6.87
N TYR A 160 -5.68 5.21 7.82
CA TYR A 160 -4.28 5.65 7.88
C TYR A 160 -3.25 4.52 7.95
N SER A 161 -3.59 3.39 8.59
CA SER A 161 -2.66 2.28 8.78
C SER A 161 -2.84 1.16 7.76
N ALA A 162 -3.81 1.27 6.86
CA ALA A 162 -4.08 0.27 5.84
C ALA A 162 -3.53 0.73 4.48
N PRO A 163 -2.93 -0.15 3.68
CA PRO A 163 -2.44 0.18 2.34
C PRO A 163 -3.60 0.40 1.36
N GLU A 164 -3.36 1.26 0.37
CA GLU A 164 -4.30 1.51 -0.73
C GLU A 164 -4.49 0.26 -1.60
N THR A 165 -5.69 -0.25 -1.62
CA THR A 165 -6.02 -1.51 -2.30
C THR A 165 -5.99 -1.40 -3.82
N SER A 166 -6.29 -0.21 -4.39
CA SER A 166 -6.29 -0.02 -5.84
C SER A 166 -4.90 -0.09 -6.49
N PHE A 167 -3.83 -0.09 -5.68
CA PHE A 167 -2.47 -0.32 -6.14
C PHE A 167 -2.08 -1.81 -6.12
N SER A 168 -2.95 -2.69 -5.66
CA SER A 168 -2.74 -4.14 -5.72
C SER A 168 -3.24 -4.71 -7.05
N THR A 169 -2.62 -5.80 -7.49
CA THR A 169 -3.11 -6.58 -8.64
C THR A 169 -4.42 -7.33 -8.34
N ASP A 170 -4.72 -7.54 -7.06
CA ASP A 170 -6.00 -8.07 -6.57
C ASP A 170 -6.53 -7.21 -5.40
N PRO A 171 -7.23 -6.10 -5.70
CA PRO A 171 -7.79 -5.21 -4.68
C PRO A 171 -8.79 -5.88 -3.73
N SER A 172 -9.40 -7.00 -4.14
CA SER A 172 -10.38 -7.74 -3.36
C SER A 172 -9.74 -8.58 -2.26
N ASN A 173 -8.43 -8.80 -2.34
CA ASN A 173 -7.67 -9.65 -1.43
C ASN A 173 -6.73 -8.83 -0.54
N PRO A 174 -7.12 -8.51 0.69
CA PRO A 174 -6.29 -7.69 1.58
C PRO A 174 -4.93 -8.33 1.94
N LYS A 175 -4.82 -9.67 1.86
CA LYS A 175 -3.54 -10.36 2.06
C LYS A 175 -2.59 -10.11 0.89
N GLN A 176 -3.12 -10.14 -0.33
CA GLN A 176 -2.35 -9.86 -1.53
C GLN A 176 -1.86 -8.41 -1.52
N THR A 177 -2.73 -7.46 -1.22
CA THR A 177 -2.36 -6.04 -1.08
C THR A 177 -1.20 -5.85 -0.09
N MET A 178 -1.28 -6.47 1.09
CA MET A 178 -0.21 -6.39 2.09
C MET A 178 1.10 -7.03 1.61
N LYS A 179 1.02 -8.14 0.89
CA LYS A 179 2.19 -8.84 0.35
C LYS A 179 2.89 -8.04 -0.74
N GLU A 180 2.11 -7.43 -1.64
CA GLU A 180 2.65 -6.63 -2.75
C GLU A 180 3.30 -5.33 -2.28
N LEU A 181 2.71 -4.69 -1.26
CA LEU A 181 3.32 -3.49 -0.66
C LEU A 181 4.70 -3.79 -0.06
N LYS A 182 4.91 -4.96 0.52
CA LYS A 182 6.19 -5.36 1.16
C LYS A 182 7.22 -5.85 0.17
#